data_26c4303233f5e7a195fdbaef23455657
#
_entry.id   26c4303233f5e7a195fdbaef23455657
#
_cell.length_a   1.000
_cell.length_b   1.000
_cell.length_c   1.000
_cell.angle_alpha   90.00
_cell.angle_beta   90.00
_cell.angle_gamma   90.00
#
_symmetry.space_group_name_H-M   'P 1'
#
loop_
_entity.id
_entity.type
_entity.pdbx_description
1 polymer ?
#
loop_
_entity_poly.entity_id
_entity_poly.type
_entity_poly.pdbx_seq_one_letter_code
_entity_poly.pdbx_strand_id
1 'polypeptide(L)' 'MENFKAGDEVRYLGSIEEQVRWGSNDNPKGLLFEGDIYYVERVEIHSWHTKLYLRGFYGKFNSVCFEKV' A
#
# COMPACT_ATOMS: atom_id res chain seq x y z
N MET A 1 14.89 -1.16 -5.28
CA MET A 1 13.46 -0.74 -5.31
C MET A 1 12.58 -1.98 -5.39
N GLU A 2 11.60 -2.08 -4.51
CA GLU A 2 10.72 -3.23 -4.51
C GLU A 2 9.69 -3.10 -5.64
N ASN A 3 9.48 -4.20 -6.34
CA ASN A 3 8.45 -4.30 -7.35
C ASN A 3 7.31 -5.14 -6.79
N PHE A 4 6.16 -4.51 -6.61
CA PHE A 4 4.97 -5.19 -6.12
C PHE A 4 4.14 -5.73 -7.28
N LYS A 5 3.48 -6.84 -7.05
CA LYS A 5 2.58 -7.44 -8.04
C LYS A 5 1.41 -8.11 -7.34
N ALA A 6 0.36 -8.39 -8.10
CA ALA A 6 -0.81 -9.09 -7.58
C ALA A 6 -0.40 -10.44 -6.97
N GLY A 7 -0.95 -10.75 -5.81
CA GLY A 7 -0.65 -11.97 -5.08
C GLY A 7 0.49 -11.84 -4.07
N ASP A 8 1.25 -10.76 -4.09
CA ASP A 8 2.33 -10.57 -3.15
C ASP A 8 1.81 -10.42 -1.71
N GLU A 9 2.55 -10.97 -0.77
CA GLU A 9 2.34 -10.70 0.65
C GLU A 9 3.15 -9.46 1.02
N VAL A 10 2.51 -8.53 1.72
CA VAL A 10 3.14 -7.29 2.15
C VAL A 10 2.85 -7.03 3.62
N ARG A 11 3.80 -6.41 4.30
CA ARG A 11 3.62 -5.96 5.68
C ARG A 11 3.37 -4.46 5.67
N TYR A 12 2.33 -4.03 6.39
CA TYR A 12 2.06 -2.61 6.55
C TYR A 12 3.05 -2.02 7.56
N LEU A 13 3.77 -0.99 7.14
CA LEU A 13 4.81 -0.33 7.93
C LEU A 13 4.29 0.90 8.69
N GLY A 14 3.04 1.23 8.52
CA GLY A 14 2.50 2.50 8.98
C GLY A 14 2.57 3.55 7.89
N SER A 15 1.93 4.68 8.12
CA SER A 15 1.92 5.77 7.15
C SER A 15 1.98 7.11 7.86
N ILE A 16 2.56 8.10 7.19
CA ILE A 16 2.50 9.49 7.62
C ILE A 16 1.61 10.26 6.67
N GLU A 17 1.10 11.39 7.12
CA GLU A 17 0.15 12.19 6.36
C GLU A 17 0.69 12.60 4.98
N GLU A 18 1.96 12.95 4.90
CA GLU A 18 2.60 13.32 3.64
C GLU A 18 2.57 12.18 2.62
N GLN A 19 2.82 10.96 3.06
CA GLN A 19 2.78 9.79 2.18
C GLN A 19 1.38 9.54 1.64
N VAL A 20 0.36 9.79 2.45
CA VAL A 20 -1.04 9.63 2.04
C VAL A 20 -1.43 10.68 1.03
N ARG A 21 -1.07 11.93 1.26
CA ARG A 21 -1.41 13.03 0.36
C ARG A 21 -0.71 12.94 -0.98
N TRP A 22 0.50 12.41 -0.98
CA TRP A 22 1.30 12.34 -2.18
C TRP A 22 0.72 11.32 -3.15
N GLY A 23 0.18 11.81 -4.26
CA GLY A 23 -0.47 10.97 -5.25
C GLY A 23 -1.93 10.64 -4.96
N SER A 24 -2.56 11.35 -4.01
CA SER A 24 -3.98 11.17 -3.68
C SER A 24 -4.32 9.75 -3.23
N ASN A 25 -3.54 9.22 -2.32
CA ASN A 25 -3.79 7.89 -1.75
C ASN A 25 -4.84 7.96 -0.64
N ASP A 26 -5.51 6.83 -0.41
CA ASP A 26 -6.38 6.68 0.74
C ASP A 26 -5.55 6.49 2.00
N ASN A 27 -6.07 6.98 3.13
CA ASN A 27 -5.38 6.89 4.41
C ASN A 27 -5.62 5.50 5.01
N PRO A 28 -4.57 4.68 5.20
CA PRO A 28 -4.74 3.35 5.77
C PRO A 28 -4.95 3.33 7.28
N LYS A 29 -4.75 4.45 7.97
CA LYS A 29 -4.97 4.52 9.42
C LYS A 29 -6.43 4.23 9.74
N GLY A 30 -6.65 3.33 10.68
CA GLY A 30 -8.00 2.89 11.03
C GLY A 30 -8.51 1.72 10.21
N LEU A 31 -7.85 1.40 9.08
CA LEU A 31 -8.18 0.26 8.25
C LEU A 31 -7.17 -0.86 8.38
N LEU A 32 -5.88 -0.50 8.43
CA LEU A 32 -4.78 -1.45 8.49
C LEU A 32 -4.03 -1.31 9.80
N PHE A 33 -3.43 -2.42 10.24
CA PHE A 33 -2.65 -2.46 11.47
C PHE A 33 -1.18 -2.60 11.16
N GLU A 34 -0.36 -1.72 11.71
CA GLU A 34 1.08 -1.73 11.51
C GLU A 34 1.67 -3.08 11.95
N GLY A 35 2.48 -3.66 11.09
CA GLY A 35 3.09 -4.95 11.32
C GLY A 35 2.31 -6.15 10.81
N ASP A 36 1.05 -5.98 10.47
CA ASP A 36 0.22 -7.05 9.94
C ASP A 36 0.49 -7.29 8.46
N ILE A 37 0.16 -8.50 8.03
CA ILE A 37 0.38 -8.94 6.65
C ILE A 37 -0.91 -8.82 5.85
N TYR A 38 -0.78 -8.31 4.64
CA TYR A 38 -1.88 -8.16 3.70
C TYR A 38 -1.47 -8.71 2.34
N TYR A 39 -2.46 -8.93 1.47
CA TYR A 39 -2.21 -9.48 0.13
C TYR A 39 -2.58 -8.44 -0.91
N VAL A 40 -1.69 -8.26 -1.88
CA VAL A 40 -1.91 -7.32 -2.98
C VAL A 40 -2.89 -7.92 -3.98
N GLU A 41 -3.97 -7.21 -4.25
CA GLU A 41 -4.93 -7.63 -5.27
C GLU A 41 -4.53 -7.13 -6.65
N ARG A 42 -4.11 -5.88 -6.74
CA ARG A 42 -3.54 -5.33 -7.97
C ARG A 42 -2.65 -4.14 -7.66
N VAL A 43 -1.89 -3.73 -8.65
CA VAL A 43 -0.92 -2.65 -8.54
C VAL A 43 -1.22 -1.62 -9.62
N GLU A 44 -1.12 -0.34 -9.27
CA GLU A 44 -1.24 0.76 -10.23
C GLU A 44 0.07 1.54 -10.21
N ILE A 45 0.81 1.46 -11.30
CA ILE A 45 2.14 2.07 -11.41
C ILE A 45 2.02 3.43 -12.08
N HIS A 46 2.54 4.45 -11.41
CA HIS A 46 2.63 5.82 -11.91
C HIS A 46 4.09 6.20 -12.08
N SER A 47 4.37 7.33 -12.74
CA SER A 47 5.76 7.70 -13.07
C SER A 47 6.66 7.87 -11.87
N TRP A 48 6.13 8.22 -10.70
CA TRP A 48 6.93 8.49 -9.50
C TRP A 48 6.40 7.82 -8.23
N HIS A 49 5.33 7.06 -8.34
CA HIS A 49 4.80 6.32 -7.19
C HIS A 49 4.00 5.11 -7.68
N THR A 50 3.77 4.18 -6.78
CA THR A 50 2.99 2.99 -7.03
C THR A 50 1.90 2.90 -5.98
N LYS A 51 0.70 2.55 -6.41
CA LYS A 51 -0.44 2.36 -5.52
C LYS A 51 -0.77 0.88 -5.44
N LEU A 52 -1.08 0.42 -4.24
CA LEU A 52 -1.47 -0.95 -3.98
C LEU A 52 -2.95 -1.01 -3.64
N TYR A 53 -3.62 -1.99 -4.23
CA TYR A 53 -4.98 -2.37 -3.87
C TYR A 53 -4.88 -3.69 -3.12
N LEU A 54 -5.43 -3.74 -1.92
CA LEU A 54 -5.31 -4.92 -1.05
C LEU A 54 -6.58 -5.75 -1.09
N ARG A 55 -6.42 -7.07 -1.05
CA ARG A 55 -7.53 -8.00 -1.02
C ARG A 55 -8.38 -7.78 0.22
N GLY A 56 -9.69 -7.59 0.03
CA GLY A 56 -10.62 -7.40 1.12
C GLY A 56 -10.74 -5.96 1.62
N PHE A 57 -10.02 -5.03 1.02
CA PHE A 57 -10.06 -3.62 1.41
C PHE A 57 -10.37 -2.75 0.22
N TYR A 58 -11.17 -1.72 0.46
CA TYR A 58 -11.41 -0.68 -0.55
C TYR A 58 -10.35 0.40 -0.42
N GLY A 59 -9.99 0.97 -1.56
CA GLY A 59 -9.07 2.08 -1.59
C GLY A 59 -7.73 1.71 -2.21
N LYS A 60 -6.93 2.73 -2.41
CA LYS A 60 -5.60 2.62 -3.01
C LYS A 60 -4.59 3.23 -2.06
N PHE A 61 -3.55 2.48 -1.77
CA PHE A 61 -2.57 2.85 -0.76
C PHE A 61 -1.20 3.04 -1.38
N ASN A 62 -0.44 4.02 -0.86
CA ASN A 62 0.90 4.28 -1.34
C ASN A 62 1.82 3.10 -0.99
N SER A 63 2.53 2.56 -1.99
CA SER A 63 3.39 1.40 -1.81
C SER A 63 4.52 1.63 -0.80
N VAL A 64 4.92 2.86 -0.56
CA VAL A 64 5.98 3.16 0.42
C VAL A 64 5.58 2.82 1.85
N CYS A 65 4.28 2.60 2.10
CA CYS A 65 3.79 2.19 3.42
C CYS A 65 3.91 0.68 3.65
N PHE A 66 4.45 -0.05 2.70
CA PHE A 66 4.52 -1.51 2.74
C PHE A 66 5.90 -2.03 2.39
N GLU A 67 6.20 -3.23 2.89
CA GLU A 67 7.37 -3.99 2.44
C GLU A 67 6.93 -5.38 2.05
N LYS A 68 7.65 -6.00 1.12
CA LYS A 68 7.41 -7.41 0.79
C LYS A 68 7.83 -8.29 1.95
N VAL A 69 7.05 -9.31 2.16
CA VAL A 69 7.36 -10.33 3.15
C VAL A 69 8.25 -11.42 2.55
#